data_ff530b38bf6619fd8220ee3f9a806dcc
#
_entry.id   ff530b38bf6619fd8220ee3f9a806dcc
#
_cell.length_a   1.000
_cell.length_b   1.000
_cell.length_c   1.000
_cell.angle_alpha   90.00
_cell.angle_beta   90.00
_cell.angle_gamma   90.00
#
_symmetry.space_group_name_H-M   'P 1'
#
loop_
_entity.id
_entity.type
_entity.pdbx_description
1 polymer ?
#
loop_
_entity_poly.entity_id
_entity_poly.type
_entity_poly.pdbx_seq_one_letter_code
_entity_poly.pdbx_strand_id
1 'polypeptide(L)'
;MSCLSRCWTLITLVALPLLPASAARLPQQLPVAVCVISPRVEPVEEVDGFGVVPTPTPRLVVLEPLLELRIRREGKPDWQLSGSPGRPIRTPLDWPTGPIAPGEFVLLQLRPSGAAAGAFAHVQLAGGSAQRMAATSALLARLGQDSTAWLHAFDQALDYGDVPLAWTLLFHPQAPRSADLDALRDEVIRRGCGG
;
A
#
# COMPACT_ATOMS: atom_id res chain seq x y z
N MET A 1 -53.71 33.16 -72.28
CA MET A 1 -54.22 31.84 -71.94
C MET A 1 -53.01 31.03 -71.51
N SER A 2 -52.76 30.98 -70.18
CA SER A 2 -51.54 30.48 -69.55
C SER A 2 -51.82 29.14 -68.88
N CYS A 3 -51.06 28.12 -69.24
CA CYS A 3 -51.10 26.80 -68.64
C CYS A 3 -49.92 26.66 -67.66
N LEU A 4 -50.20 26.67 -66.37
CA LEU A 4 -49.21 26.46 -65.29
C LEU A 4 -49.12 24.97 -64.97
N SER A 5 -47.99 24.39 -65.37
CA SER A 5 -47.62 23.01 -64.99
C SER A 5 -46.92 22.99 -63.66
N ARG A 6 -47.54 22.36 -62.64
CA ARG A 6 -46.94 22.14 -61.31
C ARG A 6 -46.13 20.84 -61.32
N CYS A 7 -44.83 21.00 -61.22
CA CYS A 7 -43.90 19.86 -61.03
C CYS A 7 -43.81 19.57 -59.54
N TRP A 8 -44.30 18.41 -59.09
CA TRP A 8 -44.15 17.93 -57.70
C TRP A 8 -42.90 17.05 -57.66
N THR A 9 -41.88 17.56 -56.97
CA THR A 9 -40.67 16.79 -56.68
C THR A 9 -40.92 15.99 -55.40
N LEU A 10 -40.95 14.64 -55.53
CA LEU A 10 -40.99 13.69 -54.40
C LEU A 10 -39.57 13.59 -53.79
N ILE A 11 -39.39 14.11 -52.59
CA ILE A 11 -38.18 13.92 -51.78
C ILE A 11 -38.34 12.61 -51.02
N THR A 12 -37.61 11.59 -51.46
CA THR A 12 -37.53 10.30 -50.72
C THR A 12 -36.52 10.47 -49.60
N LEU A 13 -37.03 10.52 -48.35
CA LEU A 13 -36.18 10.45 -47.13
C LEU A 13 -35.67 9.03 -46.96
N VAL A 14 -34.37 8.82 -47.16
CA VAL A 14 -33.68 7.57 -46.82
C VAL A 14 -33.34 7.61 -45.34
N ALA A 15 -34.09 6.86 -44.52
CA ALA A 15 -33.80 6.65 -43.13
C ALA A 15 -32.59 5.68 -42.98
N LEU A 16 -31.40 6.18 -42.62
CA LEU A 16 -30.28 5.33 -42.21
C LEU A 16 -30.59 4.70 -40.83
N PRO A 17 -30.42 3.37 -40.68
CA PRO A 17 -30.53 2.73 -39.38
C PRO A 17 -29.33 3.14 -38.52
N LEU A 18 -29.57 3.81 -37.41
CA LEU A 18 -28.59 4.04 -36.35
C LEU A 18 -28.30 2.68 -35.66
N LEU A 19 -27.16 2.09 -35.99
CA LEU A 19 -26.64 0.93 -35.28
C LEU A 19 -26.26 1.37 -33.86
N PRO A 20 -26.74 0.68 -32.80
CA PRO A 20 -26.31 0.98 -31.46
C PRO A 20 -24.81 0.69 -31.32
N ALA A 21 -24.02 1.73 -31.02
CA ALA A 21 -22.61 1.57 -30.67
C ALA A 21 -22.56 0.74 -29.38
N SER A 22 -22.17 -0.55 -29.50
CA SER A 22 -21.87 -1.39 -28.33
C SER A 22 -20.68 -0.73 -27.63
N ALA A 23 -20.96 -0.02 -26.54
CA ALA A 23 -19.92 0.44 -25.63
C ALA A 23 -19.18 -0.78 -25.09
N ALA A 24 -18.00 -1.03 -25.63
CA ALA A 24 -17.10 -2.05 -25.07
C ALA A 24 -16.84 -1.66 -23.61
N ARG A 25 -17.41 -2.44 -22.68
CA ARG A 25 -17.07 -2.31 -21.25
C ARG A 25 -15.58 -2.57 -21.14
N LEU A 26 -14.81 -1.55 -20.77
CA LEU A 26 -13.43 -1.74 -20.34
C LEU A 26 -13.44 -2.82 -19.25
N PRO A 27 -12.53 -3.81 -19.31
CA PRO A 27 -12.43 -4.81 -18.27
C PRO A 27 -12.23 -4.08 -16.94
N GLN A 28 -13.18 -4.23 -16.03
CA GLN A 28 -13.08 -3.72 -14.67
C GLN A 28 -11.91 -4.47 -14.03
N GLN A 29 -10.78 -3.79 -13.87
CA GLN A 29 -9.65 -4.37 -13.16
C GLN A 29 -10.11 -4.62 -11.72
N LEU A 30 -10.08 -5.88 -11.30
CA LEU A 30 -10.35 -6.23 -9.91
C LEU A 30 -9.33 -5.49 -9.03
N PRO A 31 -9.78 -4.94 -7.89
CA PRO A 31 -8.86 -4.30 -6.97
C PRO A 31 -7.77 -5.30 -6.55
N VAL A 32 -6.53 -4.83 -6.55
CA VAL A 32 -5.38 -5.64 -6.14
C VAL A 32 -5.29 -5.57 -4.63
N ALA A 33 -5.59 -6.67 -3.95
CA ALA A 33 -5.45 -6.76 -2.50
C ALA A 33 -4.01 -7.17 -2.14
N VAL A 34 -3.41 -6.47 -1.21
CA VAL A 34 -2.10 -6.79 -0.61
C VAL A 34 -2.19 -6.62 0.90
N CYS A 35 -1.72 -7.63 1.62
CA CYS A 35 -1.68 -7.59 3.07
C CYS A 35 -0.35 -7.00 3.57
N VAL A 36 -0.37 -5.74 3.98
CA VAL A 36 0.77 -5.08 4.62
C VAL A 36 0.69 -5.29 6.13
N ILE A 37 1.62 -6.08 6.66
CA ILE A 37 1.73 -6.37 8.09
C ILE A 37 2.43 -5.23 8.84
N SER A 38 3.54 -4.75 8.28
CA SER A 38 4.32 -3.63 8.84
C SER A 38 4.79 -2.71 7.72
N PRO A 39 4.67 -1.38 7.87
CA PRO A 39 3.95 -0.67 8.91
C PRO A 39 2.47 -1.06 9.00
N ARG A 40 1.86 -0.93 10.18
CA ARG A 40 0.41 -1.16 10.30
C ARG A 40 -0.34 -0.14 9.48
N VAL A 41 -1.26 -0.63 8.64
CA VAL A 41 -2.13 0.18 7.80
C VAL A 41 -3.58 -0.21 8.04
N GLU A 42 -4.48 0.77 7.87
CA GLU A 42 -5.92 0.58 7.93
C GLU A 42 -6.51 0.86 6.55
N PRO A 43 -7.53 0.13 6.09
CA PRO A 43 -8.24 0.43 4.86
C PRO A 43 -8.87 1.82 4.91
N VAL A 44 -8.77 2.59 3.82
CA VAL A 44 -9.45 3.89 3.66
C VAL A 44 -10.00 4.01 2.24
N GLU A 45 -10.97 4.91 2.02
CA GLU A 45 -11.71 4.99 0.75
C GLU A 45 -10.82 5.41 -0.45
N GLU A 46 -9.85 6.31 -0.21
CA GLU A 46 -9.05 6.90 -1.29
C GLU A 46 -7.85 6.05 -1.73
N VAL A 47 -7.37 5.17 -0.85
CA VAL A 47 -6.26 4.26 -1.11
C VAL A 47 -6.52 2.90 -0.46
N ASP A 48 -5.85 1.84 -0.90
CA ASP A 48 -6.04 0.50 -0.35
C ASP A 48 -5.58 0.36 1.11
N GLY A 49 -4.81 1.33 1.61
CA GLY A 49 -4.42 1.39 3.02
C GLY A 49 -3.72 2.70 3.40
N PHE A 50 -3.91 3.11 4.64
CA PHE A 50 -3.25 4.26 5.24
C PHE A 50 -2.62 3.91 6.58
N GLY A 51 -1.40 4.38 6.84
CA GLY A 51 -0.72 4.16 8.10
C GLY A 51 0.14 5.34 8.56
N VAL A 52 0.20 5.53 9.87
CA VAL A 52 1.13 6.51 10.48
C VAL A 52 2.34 5.75 11.01
N VAL A 53 3.53 6.14 10.55
CA VAL A 53 4.78 5.50 10.97
C VAL A 53 5.48 6.31 12.07
N PRO A 54 5.72 5.70 13.25
CA PRO A 54 6.36 6.38 14.37
C PRO A 54 7.91 6.40 14.28
N THR A 55 8.47 5.86 13.18
CA THR A 55 9.91 5.79 12.93
C THR A 55 10.25 6.30 11.53
N PRO A 56 11.40 6.95 11.33
CA PRO A 56 11.79 7.46 10.02
C PRO A 56 12.15 6.35 9.01
N THR A 57 12.47 5.15 9.48
CA THR A 57 12.89 4.01 8.66
C THR A 57 12.08 2.77 9.02
N PRO A 58 10.79 2.70 8.65
CA PRO A 58 9.96 1.54 8.98
C PRO A 58 10.45 0.30 8.22
N ARG A 59 10.29 -0.87 8.81
CA ARG A 59 10.52 -2.14 8.10
C ARG A 59 9.27 -2.57 7.38
N LEU A 60 9.39 -2.89 6.10
CA LEU A 60 8.25 -3.34 5.29
C LEU A 60 8.10 -4.86 5.39
N VAL A 61 6.93 -5.30 5.85
CA VAL A 61 6.52 -6.71 5.91
C VAL A 61 5.20 -6.84 5.16
N VAL A 62 5.21 -7.59 4.07
CA VAL A 62 4.05 -7.87 3.22
C VAL A 62 3.90 -9.38 3.11
N LEU A 63 2.67 -9.86 3.19
CA LEU A 63 2.40 -11.30 3.19
C LEU A 63 2.66 -11.90 1.81
N GLU A 64 2.17 -11.25 0.75
CA GLU A 64 2.30 -11.73 -0.61
C GLU A 64 3.69 -11.46 -1.18
N PRO A 65 4.26 -12.40 -1.95
CA PRO A 65 5.45 -12.13 -2.75
C PRO A 65 5.16 -11.05 -3.80
N LEU A 66 6.02 -10.06 -3.94
CA LEU A 66 5.82 -8.94 -4.86
C LEU A 66 6.62 -9.13 -6.15
N LEU A 67 6.06 -8.71 -7.27
CA LEU A 67 6.77 -8.54 -8.55
C LEU A 67 7.32 -7.14 -8.71
N GLU A 68 6.73 -6.17 -8.01
CA GLU A 68 7.20 -4.79 -8.10
C GLU A 68 6.81 -4.03 -6.83
N LEU A 69 7.73 -3.21 -6.35
CA LEU A 69 7.56 -2.26 -5.27
C LEU A 69 8.06 -0.90 -5.75
N ARG A 70 7.21 0.11 -5.69
CA ARG A 70 7.60 1.50 -5.95
C ARG A 70 7.33 2.33 -4.71
N ILE A 71 8.23 3.28 -4.46
CA ILE A 71 8.09 4.27 -3.39
C ILE A 71 8.14 5.65 -4.01
N ARG A 72 7.06 6.40 -3.84
CA ARG A 72 6.92 7.76 -4.36
C ARG A 72 6.82 8.75 -3.22
N ARG A 73 7.56 9.83 -3.33
CA ARG A 73 7.63 10.90 -2.33
C ARG A 73 7.61 12.23 -3.06
N GLU A 74 6.88 13.20 -2.54
CA GLU A 74 6.83 14.52 -3.16
C GLU A 74 8.21 15.17 -3.23
N GLY A 75 8.56 15.72 -4.38
CA GLY A 75 9.83 16.40 -4.61
C GLY A 75 11.08 15.50 -4.60
N LYS A 76 10.91 14.17 -4.60
CA LYS A 76 12.03 13.22 -4.62
C LYS A 76 11.91 12.27 -5.81
N PRO A 77 13.03 11.72 -6.31
CA PRO A 77 13.00 10.70 -7.35
C PRO A 77 12.22 9.47 -6.89
N ASP A 78 11.43 8.88 -7.79
CA ASP A 78 10.76 7.61 -7.56
C ASP A 78 11.81 6.50 -7.36
N TRP A 79 11.60 5.67 -6.33
CA TRP A 79 12.41 4.48 -6.12
C TRP A 79 11.61 3.24 -6.52
N GLN A 80 12.27 2.27 -7.16
CA GLN A 80 11.64 1.05 -7.62
C GLN A 80 12.53 -0.16 -7.40
N LEU A 81 11.91 -1.26 -6.99
CA LEU A 81 12.50 -2.60 -6.95
C LEU A 81 11.61 -3.53 -7.78
N SER A 82 12.23 -4.32 -8.66
CA SER A 82 11.53 -5.29 -9.51
C SER A 82 11.99 -6.70 -9.20
N GLY A 83 11.04 -7.60 -9.08
CA GLY A 83 11.23 -9.03 -9.03
C GLY A 83 10.77 -9.69 -10.33
N SER A 84 10.78 -11.02 -10.35
CA SER A 84 10.23 -11.83 -11.45
C SER A 84 9.39 -12.99 -10.88
N PRO A 85 8.57 -13.67 -11.68
CA PRO A 85 7.78 -14.82 -11.20
C PRO A 85 8.63 -15.92 -10.55
N GLY A 86 9.84 -16.18 -11.08
CA GLY A 86 10.79 -17.16 -10.50
C GLY A 86 11.63 -16.62 -9.33
N ARG A 87 11.67 -15.28 -9.16
CA ARG A 87 12.44 -14.61 -8.10
C ARG A 87 11.70 -13.36 -7.62
N PRO A 88 10.55 -13.53 -6.93
CA PRO A 88 9.79 -12.41 -6.42
C PRO A 88 10.53 -11.69 -5.29
N ILE A 89 10.16 -10.45 -5.06
CA ILE A 89 10.58 -9.70 -3.89
C ILE A 89 9.87 -10.32 -2.68
N ARG A 90 10.65 -10.70 -1.66
CA ARG A 90 10.14 -11.20 -0.38
C ARG A 90 10.47 -10.21 0.72
N THR A 91 9.60 -10.14 1.69
CA THR A 91 9.79 -9.34 2.90
C THR A 91 10.17 -10.25 4.09
N PRO A 92 10.71 -9.74 5.20
CA PRO A 92 10.85 -8.32 5.53
C PRO A 92 11.92 -7.60 4.70
N LEU A 93 11.66 -6.33 4.37
CA LEU A 93 12.56 -5.44 3.65
C LEU A 93 12.85 -4.20 4.52
N ASP A 94 14.11 -3.92 4.76
CA ASP A 94 14.50 -2.69 5.42
C ASP A 94 14.18 -1.48 4.52
N TRP A 95 13.88 -0.33 5.12
CA TRP A 95 13.46 0.85 4.38
C TRP A 95 14.53 1.28 3.37
N PRO A 96 14.26 1.24 2.06
CA PRO A 96 15.30 1.33 1.05
C PRO A 96 15.62 2.75 0.60
N THR A 97 14.81 3.73 1.04
CA THR A 97 15.01 5.14 0.68
C THR A 97 15.50 5.95 1.88
N GLY A 98 15.78 7.22 1.68
CA GLY A 98 16.10 8.11 2.80
C GLY A 98 14.97 8.17 3.85
N PRO A 99 15.26 8.61 5.07
CA PRO A 99 14.30 8.64 6.17
C PRO A 99 13.03 9.41 5.82
N ILE A 100 11.89 8.96 6.32
CA ILE A 100 10.61 9.65 6.25
C ILE A 100 10.65 10.81 7.25
N ALA A 101 10.38 12.02 6.80
CA ALA A 101 10.32 13.19 7.67
C ALA A 101 8.99 13.22 8.46
N PRO A 102 8.93 13.92 9.60
CA PRO A 102 7.69 14.16 10.31
C PRO A 102 6.63 14.81 9.41
N GLY A 103 5.42 14.21 9.35
CA GLY A 103 4.32 14.68 8.52
C GLY A 103 4.48 14.44 7.02
N GLU A 104 5.57 13.86 6.56
CA GLU A 104 5.77 13.53 5.14
C GLU A 104 4.88 12.38 4.71
N PHE A 105 4.27 12.52 3.54
CA PHE A 105 3.50 11.44 2.91
C PHE A 105 4.38 10.66 1.94
N VAL A 106 4.23 9.34 1.98
CA VAL A 106 4.90 8.40 1.10
C VAL A 106 3.88 7.45 0.51
N LEU A 107 3.84 7.32 -0.81
CA LEU A 107 3.00 6.36 -1.50
C LEU A 107 3.80 5.10 -1.85
N LEU A 108 3.35 3.96 -1.34
CA LEU A 108 3.81 2.64 -1.77
C LEU A 108 2.87 2.13 -2.86
N GLN A 109 3.43 1.65 -3.96
CA GLN A 109 2.71 0.94 -5.02
C GLN A 109 3.25 -0.49 -5.03
N LEU A 110 2.39 -1.45 -4.70
CA LEU A 110 2.73 -2.85 -4.48
C LEU A 110 2.05 -3.71 -5.55
N ARG A 111 2.83 -4.41 -6.36
CA ARG A 111 2.30 -5.37 -7.34
C ARG A 111 2.61 -6.78 -6.89
N PRO A 112 1.63 -7.53 -6.36
CA PRO A 112 1.84 -8.90 -5.91
C PRO A 112 2.02 -9.87 -7.09
N SER A 113 2.56 -11.02 -6.80
CA SER A 113 2.60 -12.14 -7.76
C SER A 113 1.20 -12.52 -8.19
N GLY A 114 0.99 -12.67 -9.51
CA GLY A 114 -0.32 -12.94 -10.09
C GLY A 114 -1.12 -11.71 -10.52
N ALA A 115 -0.76 -10.50 -10.09
CA ALA A 115 -1.38 -9.28 -10.57
C ALA A 115 -0.93 -8.95 -12.01
N ALA A 116 -1.86 -8.38 -12.80
CA ALA A 116 -1.57 -7.92 -14.16
C ALA A 116 -0.50 -6.83 -14.17
N ALA A 117 0.16 -6.66 -15.32
CA ALA A 117 1.10 -5.56 -15.50
C ALA A 117 0.38 -4.22 -15.30
N GLY A 118 0.96 -3.34 -14.47
CA GLY A 118 0.37 -2.04 -14.15
C GLY A 118 -0.72 -2.05 -13.07
N ALA A 119 -1.13 -3.22 -12.56
CA ALA A 119 -2.09 -3.32 -11.47
C ALA A 119 -1.34 -3.31 -10.12
N PHE A 120 -1.56 -2.25 -9.34
CA PHE A 120 -0.92 -2.02 -8.05
C PHE A 120 -1.96 -1.81 -6.94
N ALA A 121 -1.66 -2.32 -5.75
CA ALA A 121 -2.24 -1.82 -4.52
C ALA A 121 -1.50 -0.53 -4.11
N HIS A 122 -2.25 0.42 -3.58
CA HIS A 122 -1.74 1.74 -3.19
C HIS A 122 -1.87 1.91 -1.67
N VAL A 123 -0.74 2.02 -1.00
CA VAL A 123 -0.67 2.22 0.44
C VAL A 123 0.01 3.54 0.74
N GLN A 124 -0.67 4.41 1.47
CA GLN A 124 -0.12 5.69 1.87
C GLN A 124 0.39 5.63 3.31
N LEU A 125 1.62 6.06 3.51
CA LEU A 125 2.23 6.21 4.83
C LEU A 125 2.40 7.69 5.13
N ALA A 126 2.11 8.08 6.38
CA ALA A 126 2.41 9.40 6.90
C ALA A 126 3.46 9.30 8.01
N GLY A 127 4.51 10.11 7.94
CA GLY A 127 5.44 10.25 9.04
C GLY A 127 4.74 10.79 10.29
N GLY A 128 4.96 10.18 11.45
CA GLY A 128 4.47 10.68 12.72
C GLY A 128 4.97 12.10 13.04
N SER A 129 4.43 12.74 14.05
CA SER A 129 4.96 14.05 14.50
C SER A 129 6.42 13.94 14.91
N ALA A 130 7.16 15.05 14.85
CA ALA A 130 8.56 15.10 15.28
C ALA A 130 8.74 14.60 16.73
N GLN A 131 7.81 14.98 17.62
CA GLN A 131 7.81 14.52 19.01
C GLN A 131 7.63 13.01 19.11
N ARG A 132 6.69 12.43 18.35
CA ARG A 132 6.44 10.99 18.34
C ARG A 132 7.65 10.20 17.82
N MET A 133 8.23 10.65 16.72
CA MET A 133 9.43 10.01 16.16
C MET A 133 10.63 10.11 17.10
N ALA A 134 10.83 11.23 17.76
CA ALA A 134 11.89 11.40 18.76
C ALA A 134 11.67 10.48 19.97
N ALA A 135 10.43 10.38 20.48
CA ALA A 135 10.08 9.49 21.60
C ALA A 135 10.31 8.01 21.22
N THR A 136 9.91 7.60 20.00
CA THR A 136 10.15 6.24 19.51
C THR A 136 11.66 5.95 19.39
N SER A 137 12.43 6.87 18.82
CA SER A 137 13.91 6.71 18.72
C SER A 137 14.56 6.57 20.09
N ALA A 138 14.15 7.39 21.08
CA ALA A 138 14.64 7.30 22.44
C ALA A 138 14.24 5.97 23.13
N LEU A 139 13.04 5.46 22.87
CA LEU A 139 12.60 4.15 23.35
C LEU A 139 13.48 3.04 22.75
N LEU A 140 13.63 2.99 21.44
CA LEU A 140 14.45 1.99 20.74
C LEU A 140 15.89 1.97 21.26
N ALA A 141 16.49 3.15 21.46
CA ALA A 141 17.85 3.26 22.02
C ALA A 141 17.96 2.67 23.44
N ARG A 142 16.92 2.80 24.27
CA ARG A 142 16.90 2.23 25.64
C ARG A 142 16.70 0.73 25.68
N LEU A 143 15.93 0.18 24.74
CA LEU A 143 15.64 -1.26 24.71
C LEU A 143 16.88 -2.11 24.42
N GLY A 144 17.80 -1.61 23.63
CA GLY A 144 19.05 -2.31 23.28
C GLY A 144 18.81 -3.73 22.78
N GLN A 145 19.45 -4.73 23.41
CA GLN A 145 19.33 -6.15 23.05
C GLN A 145 18.53 -6.97 24.09
N ASP A 146 17.82 -6.35 25.01
CA ASP A 146 17.04 -7.04 26.02
C ASP A 146 15.66 -7.44 25.46
N SER A 147 15.50 -8.73 25.12
CA SER A 147 14.25 -9.27 24.57
C SER A 147 13.05 -9.12 25.51
N THR A 148 13.26 -9.18 26.83
CA THR A 148 12.20 -9.00 27.81
C THR A 148 11.71 -7.56 27.82
N ALA A 149 12.62 -6.59 27.73
CA ALA A 149 12.28 -5.18 27.60
C ALA A 149 11.51 -4.90 26.30
N TRP A 150 11.86 -5.54 25.18
CA TRP A 150 11.13 -5.42 23.92
C TRP A 150 9.71 -5.96 24.04
N LEU A 151 9.51 -7.15 24.60
CA LEU A 151 8.18 -7.73 24.82
C LEU A 151 7.32 -6.83 25.70
N HIS A 152 7.88 -6.38 26.83
CA HIS A 152 7.16 -5.47 27.73
C HIS A 152 6.77 -4.15 27.01
N ALA A 153 7.67 -3.57 26.21
CA ALA A 153 7.36 -2.35 25.47
C ALA A 153 6.30 -2.58 24.38
N PHE A 154 6.29 -3.76 23.74
CA PHE A 154 5.26 -4.16 22.79
C PHE A 154 3.90 -4.28 23.47
N ASP A 155 3.80 -5.01 24.60
CA ASP A 155 2.57 -5.18 25.35
C ASP A 155 2.04 -3.83 25.85
N GLN A 156 2.94 -2.99 26.39
CA GLN A 156 2.58 -1.65 26.84
C GLN A 156 2.02 -0.78 25.71
N ALA A 157 2.61 -0.86 24.51
CA ALA A 157 2.10 -0.12 23.33
C ALA A 157 0.68 -0.59 22.98
N LEU A 158 0.39 -1.89 23.06
CA LEU A 158 -0.94 -2.42 22.83
C LEU A 158 -1.94 -1.99 23.92
N ASP A 159 -1.54 -2.01 25.18
CA ASP A 159 -2.37 -1.57 26.32
C ASP A 159 -2.81 -0.10 26.18
N TYR A 160 -1.95 0.73 25.61
CA TYR A 160 -2.26 2.14 25.29
C TYR A 160 -2.97 2.32 23.94
N GLY A 161 -3.26 1.25 23.20
CA GLY A 161 -3.87 1.32 21.89
C GLY A 161 -2.94 1.87 20.80
N ASP A 162 -1.63 1.96 21.07
CA ASP A 162 -0.63 2.42 20.09
C ASP A 162 -0.16 1.28 19.18
N VAL A 163 -1.09 0.77 18.38
CA VAL A 163 -0.83 -0.34 17.44
C VAL A 163 0.32 -0.03 16.48
N PRO A 164 0.43 1.17 15.86
CA PRO A 164 1.57 1.49 15.00
C PRO A 164 2.93 1.37 15.72
N LEU A 165 3.03 1.74 16.99
CA LEU A 165 4.25 1.56 17.78
C LEU A 165 4.52 0.10 18.07
N ALA A 166 3.50 -0.66 18.50
CA ALA A 166 3.64 -2.09 18.77
C ALA A 166 4.19 -2.84 17.56
N TRP A 167 3.62 -2.62 16.36
CA TRP A 167 4.11 -3.24 15.12
C TRP A 167 5.52 -2.77 14.74
N THR A 168 5.82 -1.48 14.97
CA THR A 168 7.19 -0.97 14.77
C THR A 168 8.18 -1.70 15.67
N LEU A 169 7.88 -1.88 16.95
CA LEU A 169 8.72 -2.63 17.90
C LEU A 169 8.92 -4.07 17.45
N LEU A 170 7.83 -4.76 17.14
CA LEU A 170 7.85 -6.18 16.80
C LEU A 170 8.71 -6.48 15.56
N PHE A 171 8.61 -5.63 14.53
CA PHE A 171 9.31 -5.84 13.26
C PHE A 171 10.57 -4.98 13.09
N HIS A 172 11.00 -4.24 14.12
CA HIS A 172 12.20 -3.38 14.02
C HIS A 172 13.46 -4.18 13.69
N PRO A 173 14.35 -3.70 12.80
CA PRO A 173 15.57 -4.41 12.44
C PRO A 173 16.49 -4.69 13.64
N GLN A 174 16.48 -3.82 14.66
CA GLN A 174 17.30 -3.95 15.86
C GLN A 174 16.66 -4.82 16.93
N ALA A 175 15.39 -5.23 16.78
CA ALA A 175 14.75 -6.10 17.76
C ALA A 175 15.52 -7.43 17.86
N PRO A 176 15.85 -7.90 19.08
CA PRO A 176 16.63 -9.09 19.29
C PRO A 176 15.92 -10.33 18.75
N ARG A 177 16.70 -11.35 18.44
CA ARG A 177 16.16 -12.68 18.15
C ARG A 177 15.93 -13.40 19.48
N SER A 178 14.68 -13.77 19.74
CA SER A 178 14.30 -14.60 20.90
C SER A 178 13.13 -15.47 20.51
N ALA A 179 12.97 -16.62 21.17
CA ALA A 179 11.90 -17.55 20.88
C ALA A 179 10.50 -16.87 20.99
N ASP A 180 10.31 -16.05 22.03
CA ASP A 180 9.03 -15.38 22.27
C ASP A 180 8.71 -14.30 21.22
N LEU A 181 9.70 -13.45 20.86
CA LEU A 181 9.51 -12.44 19.82
C LEU A 181 9.32 -13.07 18.44
N ASP A 182 10.05 -14.16 18.14
CA ASP A 182 9.91 -14.86 16.87
C ASP A 182 8.54 -15.56 16.79
N ALA A 183 8.08 -16.22 17.87
CA ALA A 183 6.74 -16.81 17.95
C ALA A 183 5.63 -15.76 17.76
N LEU A 184 5.81 -14.58 18.35
CA LEU A 184 4.86 -13.48 18.21
C LEU A 184 4.82 -12.92 16.78
N ARG A 185 5.99 -12.76 16.11
CA ARG A 185 6.07 -12.38 14.70
C ARG A 185 5.35 -13.39 13.80
N ASP A 186 5.61 -14.67 14.02
CA ASP A 186 4.99 -15.74 13.26
C ASP A 186 3.47 -15.78 13.46
N GLU A 187 2.99 -15.53 14.67
CA GLU A 187 1.56 -15.43 14.97
C GLU A 187 0.91 -14.24 14.25
N VAL A 188 1.53 -13.06 14.32
CA VAL A 188 1.03 -11.86 13.63
C VAL A 188 1.00 -12.07 12.12
N ILE A 189 2.06 -12.66 11.54
CA ILE A 189 2.12 -12.95 10.10
C ILE A 189 1.07 -14.00 9.71
N ARG A 190 0.87 -15.03 10.53
CA ARG A 190 -0.10 -16.10 10.25
C ARG A 190 -1.54 -15.60 10.31
N ARG A 191 -1.87 -14.72 11.22
CA ARG A 191 -3.19 -14.05 11.26
C ARG A 191 -3.37 -13.08 10.11
N GLY A 192 -2.30 -12.48 9.64
CA GLY A 192 -2.29 -11.59 8.48
C GLY A 192 -3.23 -10.40 8.64
N CYS A 193 -3.87 -10.05 7.51
CA CYS A 193 -4.91 -9.00 7.45
C CYS A 193 -6.33 -9.57 7.57
N GLY A 194 -6.47 -10.87 7.77
CA GLY A 194 -7.74 -11.53 8.03
C GLY A 194 -7.98 -11.63 9.53
N GLY A 195 -8.71 -10.68 10.10
CA GLY A 195 -9.29 -10.77 11.42
C GLY A 195 -10.71 -11.24 11.31
#